data_20fa5a98a0259ebaefae437f8387e80f
#
_entry.id   20fa5a98a0259ebaefae437f8387e80f
#
_cell.length_a   1.000
_cell.length_b   1.000
_cell.length_c   1.000
_cell.angle_alpha   90.00
_cell.angle_beta   90.00
_cell.angle_gamma   90.00
#
_symmetry.space_group_name_H-M   'P 1'
#
loop_
_entity.id
_entity.type
_entity.pdbx_description
1 polymer ?
#
loop_
_entity_poly.entity_id
_entity_poly.type
_entity_poly.pdbx_seq_one_letter_code
_entity_poly.pdbx_strand_id
1 'polypeptide(L)'
;LIDSIMDSNREVPIIDQEILEVAPQEYKVGINLLADPVGVPSDHIEGRFLNIIARSSVKQNIDKCFKQAGIEIADYIISPLALANAVLTNSEKRSGCMFIDFGADTTTVSVYKNNILRHLAVIPLGGSNITKDICSQQIEEEDAEELKKKYGNAYADKSEDGDDNPTYSLDGKCSIESHLLEDIVEARVNEILANVWNQIVLSGYEDKLLAGAIITGGAANLKNMEEAFSNRTKVEKVRMAKESQLSLKGGMMELKKDGTCNTIIALLGAGKENCYRPERPIQVPLFDESGENVEDKRKREKEEAARIAAAAKKAEEEEKLRKATCESLIRNAKELKEAGKYKNALSQLAKARDLGVAEALNQIRDLEKEIKSLKEANNPIKRLTDLFGRILEE
;
A
#
# COMPACT_ATOMS: atom_id res chain seq x y z
N LEU A 1 34.66 -14.76 26.35
CA LEU A 1 33.92 -15.98 26.75
C LEU A 1 32.45 -15.88 26.33
N ILE A 2 31.74 -14.77 26.63
CA ILE A 2 30.32 -14.56 26.25
C ILE A 2 30.17 -14.59 24.73
N ASP A 3 30.99 -13.81 24.03
CA ASP A 3 30.98 -13.76 22.56
C ASP A 3 31.25 -15.16 21.97
N SER A 4 32.23 -15.88 22.54
CA SER A 4 32.53 -17.24 22.11
C SER A 4 31.36 -18.21 22.28
N ILE A 5 30.57 -18.08 23.35
CA ILE A 5 29.38 -18.93 23.56
C ILE A 5 28.29 -18.54 22.55
N MET A 6 28.12 -17.26 22.27
CA MET A 6 27.14 -16.78 21.27
C MET A 6 27.53 -17.23 19.87
N ASP A 7 28.80 -17.13 19.50
CA ASP A 7 29.32 -17.60 18.20
C ASP A 7 29.15 -19.12 18.06
N SER A 8 29.48 -19.89 19.09
CA SER A 8 29.27 -21.34 19.10
C SER A 8 27.77 -21.70 18.93
N ASN A 9 26.87 -20.91 19.53
CA ASN A 9 25.42 -21.13 19.35
C ASN A 9 24.96 -20.79 17.93
N ARG A 10 25.55 -19.75 17.31
CA ARG A 10 25.24 -19.35 15.92
C ARG A 10 25.70 -20.41 14.90
N GLU A 11 26.76 -21.15 15.20
CA GLU A 11 27.32 -22.19 14.31
C GLU A 11 26.58 -23.54 14.42
N VAL A 12 25.56 -23.66 15.30
CA VAL A 12 24.80 -24.91 15.42
C VAL A 12 24.09 -25.20 14.09
N PRO A 13 24.38 -26.33 13.43
CA PRO A 13 23.76 -26.65 12.15
C PRO A 13 22.27 -27.01 12.35
N ILE A 14 21.41 -26.33 11.62
CA ILE A 14 19.95 -26.61 11.57
C ILE A 14 19.63 -26.99 10.12
N ILE A 15 18.92 -28.09 9.93
CA ILE A 15 18.59 -28.59 8.58
C ILE A 15 17.67 -27.58 7.88
N ASP A 16 18.06 -27.16 6.67
CA ASP A 16 17.34 -26.20 5.81
C ASP A 16 17.05 -24.83 6.44
N GLN A 17 17.66 -24.52 7.57
CA GLN A 17 17.49 -23.26 8.28
C GLN A 17 18.83 -22.65 8.65
N GLU A 18 18.83 -21.35 8.86
CA GLU A 18 19.98 -20.56 9.29
C GLU A 18 19.60 -19.70 10.49
N ILE A 19 20.48 -19.60 11.46
CA ILE A 19 20.33 -18.68 12.59
C ILE A 19 20.71 -17.28 12.11
N LEU A 20 19.73 -16.39 12.03
CA LEU A 20 19.93 -15.01 11.59
C LEU A 20 20.43 -14.13 12.73
N GLU A 21 19.90 -14.35 13.96
CA GLU A 21 20.27 -13.57 15.12
C GLU A 21 20.16 -14.41 16.39
N VAL A 22 21.04 -14.13 17.36
CA VAL A 22 21.09 -14.79 18.67
C VAL A 22 20.80 -13.74 19.74
N ALA A 23 19.64 -13.84 20.38
CA ALA A 23 19.24 -12.94 21.44
C ALA A 23 19.45 -13.58 22.83
N PRO A 24 20.39 -13.08 23.64
CA PRO A 24 20.65 -13.64 24.96
C PRO A 24 19.43 -13.44 25.86
N GLN A 25 19.09 -14.50 26.61
CA GLN A 25 17.98 -14.49 27.55
C GLN A 25 18.44 -14.33 28.98
N GLU A 26 19.35 -15.17 29.40
CA GLU A 26 19.95 -15.18 30.73
C GLU A 26 21.19 -16.04 30.74
N TYR A 27 22.09 -15.72 31.65
CA TYR A 27 23.30 -16.47 31.91
C TYR A 27 23.25 -17.04 33.32
N LYS A 28 23.67 -18.28 33.45
CA LYS A 28 23.84 -18.91 34.76
C LYS A 28 25.31 -18.99 35.09
N VAL A 29 25.67 -18.36 36.20
CA VAL A 29 27.02 -18.33 36.76
C VAL A 29 26.99 -18.92 38.16
N GLY A 30 27.44 -20.15 38.28
CA GLY A 30 27.24 -20.96 39.47
C GLY A 30 25.74 -21.22 39.73
N ILE A 31 25.24 -20.69 40.84
CA ILE A 31 23.80 -20.79 41.22
C ILE A 31 23.00 -19.54 40.83
N ASN A 32 23.66 -18.48 40.36
CA ASN A 32 23.02 -17.21 40.08
C ASN A 32 22.60 -17.11 38.59
N LEU A 33 21.38 -16.59 38.34
CA LEU A 33 20.92 -16.22 37.01
C LEU A 33 21.10 -14.71 36.84
N LEU A 34 21.85 -14.33 35.78
CA LEU A 34 22.20 -12.95 35.49
C LEU A 34 21.77 -12.58 34.07
N ALA A 35 21.28 -11.37 33.89
CA ALA A 35 21.01 -10.83 32.54
C ALA A 35 22.31 -10.43 31.83
N ASP A 36 23.28 -9.94 32.59
CA ASP A 36 24.62 -9.57 32.13
C ASP A 36 25.67 -10.11 33.13
N PRO A 37 26.49 -11.11 32.72
CA PRO A 37 27.52 -11.70 33.56
C PRO A 37 28.88 -11.00 33.46
N VAL A 38 29.01 -9.88 32.73
CA VAL A 38 30.28 -9.18 32.55
C VAL A 38 30.83 -8.72 33.89
N GLY A 39 32.11 -9.06 34.14
CA GLY A 39 32.80 -8.72 35.37
C GLY A 39 32.58 -9.69 36.54
N VAL A 40 31.79 -10.75 36.38
CA VAL A 40 31.61 -11.77 37.41
C VAL A 40 32.64 -12.89 37.21
N PRO A 41 33.55 -13.13 38.18
CA PRO A 41 34.54 -14.23 38.06
C PRO A 41 33.84 -15.56 38.16
N SER A 42 34.12 -16.46 37.19
CA SER A 42 33.59 -17.82 37.15
C SER A 42 34.40 -18.71 36.24
N ASP A 43 34.53 -19.96 36.62
CA ASP A 43 35.16 -20.97 35.79
C ASP A 43 34.16 -21.62 34.79
N HIS A 44 32.86 -21.42 35.01
CA HIS A 44 31.82 -22.00 34.18
C HIS A 44 30.63 -21.05 34.03
N ILE A 45 30.18 -20.88 32.79
CA ILE A 45 29.00 -20.07 32.41
C ILE A 45 28.12 -20.93 31.49
N GLU A 46 26.83 -20.95 31.80
CA GLU A 46 25.79 -21.48 30.89
C GLU A 46 24.98 -20.30 30.33
N GLY A 47 24.75 -20.26 29.01
CA GLY A 47 23.93 -19.24 28.36
C GLY A 47 22.62 -19.84 27.83
N ARG A 48 21.50 -19.13 28.03
CA ARG A 48 20.23 -19.41 27.38
C ARG A 48 20.00 -18.36 26.30
N PHE A 49 19.69 -18.81 25.09
CA PHE A 49 19.52 -17.93 23.92
C PHE A 49 18.18 -18.17 23.24
N LEU A 50 17.62 -17.10 22.69
CA LEU A 50 16.54 -17.14 21.71
C LEU A 50 17.19 -16.99 20.32
N ASN A 51 17.11 -18.04 19.51
CA ASN A 51 17.61 -18.02 18.15
C ASN A 51 16.50 -17.60 17.20
N ILE A 52 16.73 -16.56 16.42
CA ILE A 52 15.86 -16.15 15.33
C ILE A 52 16.33 -16.88 14.09
N ILE A 53 15.49 -17.76 13.58
CA ILE A 53 15.80 -18.65 12.47
C ILE A 53 14.96 -18.34 11.24
N ALA A 54 15.52 -18.54 10.06
CA ALA A 54 14.80 -18.53 8.80
C ALA A 54 15.27 -19.67 7.88
N ARG A 55 14.48 -19.96 6.85
CA ARG A 55 14.93 -20.90 5.81
C ARG A 55 16.16 -20.35 5.11
N SER A 56 17.18 -21.17 4.94
CA SER A 56 18.43 -20.80 4.27
C SER A 56 18.21 -20.26 2.85
N SER A 57 17.17 -20.74 2.17
CA SER A 57 16.77 -20.27 0.84
C SER A 57 16.42 -18.77 0.79
N VAL A 58 15.91 -18.19 1.87
CA VAL A 58 15.51 -16.76 1.93
C VAL A 58 16.75 -15.89 1.74
N LYS A 59 17.78 -16.09 2.58
CA LYS A 59 19.03 -15.33 2.49
C LYS A 59 19.74 -15.57 1.16
N GLN A 60 19.85 -16.83 0.74
CA GLN A 60 20.47 -17.19 -0.54
C GLN A 60 19.78 -16.51 -1.75
N ASN A 61 18.47 -16.37 -1.73
CA ASN A 61 17.75 -15.70 -2.79
C ASN A 61 18.01 -14.18 -2.78
N ILE A 62 18.05 -13.57 -1.60
CA ILE A 62 18.44 -12.16 -1.46
C ILE A 62 19.87 -11.96 -2.03
N ASP A 63 20.83 -12.77 -1.59
CA ASP A 63 22.23 -12.73 -2.06
C ASP A 63 22.33 -12.84 -3.59
N LYS A 64 21.60 -13.79 -4.18
CA LYS A 64 21.56 -13.98 -5.63
C LYS A 64 21.01 -12.78 -6.36
N CYS A 65 19.89 -12.21 -5.87
CA CYS A 65 19.26 -11.04 -6.49
C CYS A 65 20.21 -9.83 -6.50
N PHE A 66 20.80 -9.51 -5.35
CA PHE A 66 21.72 -8.38 -5.24
C PHE A 66 23.02 -8.59 -6.04
N LYS A 67 23.56 -9.81 -6.02
CA LYS A 67 24.72 -10.17 -6.85
C LYS A 67 24.43 -10.03 -8.35
N GLN A 68 23.25 -10.45 -8.81
CA GLN A 68 22.85 -10.28 -10.22
C GLN A 68 22.67 -8.80 -10.59
N ALA A 69 22.21 -7.98 -9.65
CA ALA A 69 22.11 -6.54 -9.84
C ALA A 69 23.46 -5.80 -9.73
N GLY A 70 24.54 -6.48 -9.39
CA GLY A 70 25.86 -5.87 -9.18
C GLY A 70 25.94 -4.98 -7.93
N ILE A 71 25.08 -5.22 -6.94
CA ILE A 71 25.00 -4.46 -5.69
C ILE A 71 25.61 -5.31 -4.57
N GLU A 72 26.56 -4.74 -3.83
CA GLU A 72 27.12 -5.36 -2.63
C GLU A 72 26.18 -5.12 -1.44
N ILE A 73 25.90 -6.19 -0.68
CA ILE A 73 25.13 -6.11 0.56
C ILE A 73 26.08 -5.72 1.68
N ALA A 74 25.82 -4.59 2.35
CA ALA A 74 26.62 -4.10 3.47
C ALA A 74 26.26 -4.82 4.77
N ASP A 75 24.95 -5.02 5.06
CA ASP A 75 24.49 -5.65 6.29
C ASP A 75 23.10 -6.28 6.09
N TYR A 76 22.72 -7.20 7.01
CA TYR A 76 21.39 -7.79 7.12
C TYR A 76 20.76 -7.35 8.43
N ILE A 77 19.61 -6.72 8.35
CA ILE A 77 18.89 -6.20 9.52
C ILE A 77 17.55 -6.91 9.65
N ILE A 78 17.30 -7.46 10.83
CA ILE A 78 16.03 -8.11 11.14
C ILE A 78 14.98 -7.06 11.47
N SER A 79 14.03 -6.87 10.57
CA SER A 79 13.04 -5.80 10.64
C SER A 79 12.23 -5.76 11.95
N PRO A 80 11.74 -6.88 12.54
CA PRO A 80 11.05 -6.84 13.82
C PRO A 80 11.89 -6.26 14.97
N LEU A 81 13.19 -6.53 14.99
CA LEU A 81 14.09 -6.00 16.01
C LEU A 81 14.33 -4.51 15.83
N ALA A 82 14.61 -4.09 14.61
CA ALA A 82 14.79 -2.67 14.28
C ALA A 82 13.52 -1.88 14.59
N LEU A 83 12.35 -2.39 14.19
CA LEU A 83 11.06 -1.77 14.41
C LEU A 83 10.75 -1.63 15.91
N ALA A 84 10.95 -2.69 16.69
CA ALA A 84 10.77 -2.64 18.14
C ALA A 84 11.70 -1.63 18.83
N ASN A 85 12.93 -1.45 18.33
CA ASN A 85 13.86 -0.46 18.84
C ASN A 85 13.46 0.98 18.50
N ALA A 86 12.85 1.18 17.34
CA ALA A 86 12.40 2.49 16.88
C ALA A 86 11.04 2.93 17.48
N VAL A 87 10.20 2.00 17.92
CA VAL A 87 8.81 2.27 18.34
C VAL A 87 8.60 2.14 19.84
N LEU A 88 9.21 1.12 20.46
CA LEU A 88 9.01 0.82 21.87
C LEU A 88 9.92 1.66 22.78
N THR A 89 9.34 2.19 23.85
CA THR A 89 10.12 2.84 24.91
C THR A 89 10.83 1.81 25.79
N ASN A 90 11.92 2.23 26.42
CA ASN A 90 12.63 1.38 27.40
C ASN A 90 11.74 0.99 28.59
N SER A 91 10.79 1.84 28.97
CA SER A 91 9.83 1.56 30.03
C SER A 91 8.87 0.42 29.63
N GLU A 92 8.34 0.43 28.41
CA GLU A 92 7.47 -0.62 27.87
C GLU A 92 8.20 -1.96 27.81
N LYS A 93 9.40 -1.99 27.24
CA LYS A 93 10.24 -3.19 27.17
C LYS A 93 10.58 -3.74 28.56
N ARG A 94 10.85 -2.87 29.55
CA ARG A 94 11.17 -3.28 30.93
C ARG A 94 9.93 -3.83 31.64
N SER A 95 8.81 -3.12 31.57
CA SER A 95 7.56 -3.52 32.25
C SER A 95 6.95 -4.77 31.66
N GLY A 96 7.28 -5.07 30.43
CA GLY A 96 6.75 -6.17 29.62
C GLY A 96 5.59 -5.71 28.74
N CYS A 97 5.76 -5.94 27.45
CA CYS A 97 4.77 -5.61 26.43
C CYS A 97 4.72 -6.68 25.34
N MET A 98 3.58 -6.79 24.70
CA MET A 98 3.44 -7.41 23.40
C MET A 98 3.49 -6.33 22.33
N PHE A 99 4.29 -6.55 21.29
CA PHE A 99 4.45 -5.64 20.19
C PHE A 99 4.04 -6.38 18.90
N ILE A 100 3.05 -5.83 18.20
CA ILE A 100 2.44 -6.47 17.05
C ILE A 100 2.50 -5.53 15.85
N ASP A 101 3.12 -6.01 14.77
CA ASP A 101 3.16 -5.32 13.48
C ASP A 101 2.17 -6.02 12.53
N PHE A 102 1.05 -5.36 12.26
CA PHE A 102 0.02 -5.82 11.33
C PHE A 102 0.39 -5.37 9.91
N GLY A 103 1.15 -6.18 9.21
CA GLY A 103 1.56 -5.96 7.82
C GLY A 103 0.48 -6.31 6.80
N ALA A 104 0.86 -6.25 5.51
CA ALA A 104 -0.01 -6.66 4.41
C ALA A 104 -0.15 -8.19 4.34
N ASP A 105 0.96 -8.91 4.26
CA ASP A 105 0.96 -10.37 4.08
C ASP A 105 1.22 -11.13 5.36
N THR A 106 1.80 -10.47 6.36
CA THR A 106 2.19 -11.10 7.63
C THR A 106 1.84 -10.20 8.81
N THR A 107 1.58 -10.85 9.95
CA THR A 107 1.51 -10.21 11.26
C THR A 107 2.65 -10.72 12.12
N THR A 108 3.50 -9.81 12.60
CA THR A 108 4.65 -10.16 13.44
C THR A 108 4.34 -9.87 14.90
N VAL A 109 4.59 -10.86 15.76
CA VAL A 109 4.36 -10.78 17.21
C VAL A 109 5.69 -10.86 17.93
N SER A 110 5.99 -9.88 18.76
CA SER A 110 7.19 -9.86 19.61
C SER A 110 6.79 -9.61 21.07
N VAL A 111 7.37 -10.34 21.98
CA VAL A 111 7.14 -10.19 23.42
C VAL A 111 8.43 -9.72 24.08
N TYR A 112 8.35 -8.60 24.79
CA TYR A 112 9.48 -8.06 25.56
C TYR A 112 9.19 -8.11 27.05
N LYS A 113 10.20 -8.44 27.85
CA LYS A 113 10.19 -8.37 29.32
C LYS A 113 11.59 -8.12 29.84
N ASN A 114 11.75 -7.19 30.78
CA ASN A 114 13.03 -6.79 31.36
C ASN A 114 14.04 -6.32 30.28
N ASN A 115 13.58 -5.60 29.25
CA ASN A 115 14.34 -5.17 28.07
C ASN A 115 14.88 -6.30 27.19
N ILE A 116 14.44 -7.53 27.40
CA ILE A 116 14.85 -8.71 26.63
C ILE A 116 13.71 -9.18 25.75
N LEU A 117 14.01 -9.51 24.50
CA LEU A 117 13.08 -10.20 23.60
C LEU A 117 12.87 -11.62 24.11
N ARG A 118 11.63 -11.98 24.48
CA ARG A 118 11.29 -13.29 25.02
C ARG A 118 10.63 -14.21 24.00
N HIS A 119 9.97 -13.65 23.01
CA HIS A 119 9.31 -14.39 21.94
C HIS A 119 9.25 -13.56 20.67
N LEU A 120 9.40 -14.21 19.53
CA LEU A 120 9.21 -13.63 18.21
C LEU A 120 8.56 -14.67 17.30
N ALA A 121 7.45 -14.31 16.69
CA ALA A 121 6.75 -15.16 15.72
C ALA A 121 6.25 -14.32 14.55
N VAL A 122 6.24 -14.93 13.36
CA VAL A 122 5.65 -14.35 12.15
C VAL A 122 4.48 -15.22 11.74
N ILE A 123 3.31 -14.62 11.71
CA ILE A 123 2.06 -15.25 11.31
C ILE A 123 1.83 -14.91 9.82
N PRO A 124 1.63 -15.89 8.93
CA PRO A 124 1.45 -15.65 7.50
C PRO A 124 0.01 -15.20 7.16
N LEU A 125 -0.49 -14.25 7.93
CA LEU A 125 -1.81 -13.61 7.77
C LEU A 125 -1.63 -12.11 7.99
N GLY A 126 -2.26 -11.29 7.14
CA GLY A 126 -2.21 -9.83 7.23
C GLY A 126 -3.36 -9.16 6.48
N GLY A 127 -3.24 -7.88 6.23
CA GLY A 127 -4.27 -7.06 5.57
C GLY A 127 -4.68 -7.53 4.19
N SER A 128 -3.75 -8.15 3.42
CA SER A 128 -4.04 -8.72 2.09
C SER A 128 -5.01 -9.92 2.15
N ASN A 129 -5.06 -10.63 3.27
CA ASN A 129 -6.03 -11.71 3.44
C ASN A 129 -7.46 -11.16 3.53
N ILE A 130 -7.66 -10.01 4.20
CA ILE A 130 -8.95 -9.32 4.24
C ILE A 130 -9.36 -8.87 2.82
N THR A 131 -8.43 -8.30 2.06
CA THR A 131 -8.68 -7.89 0.66
C THR A 131 -9.10 -9.08 -0.19
N LYS A 132 -8.42 -10.23 -0.08
CA LYS A 132 -8.77 -11.46 -0.80
C LYS A 132 -10.16 -11.99 -0.42
N ASP A 133 -10.56 -11.87 0.84
CA ASP A 133 -11.91 -12.28 1.26
C ASP A 133 -12.99 -11.36 0.66
N ILE A 134 -12.73 -10.05 0.57
CA ILE A 134 -13.61 -9.10 -0.12
C ILE A 134 -13.69 -9.42 -1.62
N CYS A 135 -12.56 -9.80 -2.27
CA CYS A 135 -12.53 -10.22 -3.67
C CYS A 135 -13.43 -11.45 -3.94
N SER A 136 -13.70 -12.30 -2.93
CA SER A 136 -14.63 -13.43 -3.08
C SER A 136 -16.05 -13.01 -3.45
N GLN A 137 -16.41 -11.73 -3.24
CA GLN A 137 -17.66 -11.11 -3.64
C GLN A 137 -17.66 -10.62 -5.10
N GLN A 138 -16.75 -11.13 -5.95
CA GLN A 138 -16.58 -10.74 -7.35
C GLN A 138 -16.17 -9.26 -7.54
N ILE A 139 -15.40 -8.74 -6.58
CA ILE A 139 -14.82 -7.40 -6.60
C ILE A 139 -13.34 -7.51 -7.00
N GLU A 140 -12.86 -6.62 -7.86
CA GLU A 140 -11.45 -6.57 -8.25
C GLU A 140 -10.55 -6.19 -7.07
N GLU A 141 -9.30 -6.67 -7.07
CA GLU A 141 -8.39 -6.55 -5.93
C GLU A 141 -8.12 -5.08 -5.55
N GLU A 142 -7.98 -4.19 -6.53
CA GLU A 142 -7.76 -2.76 -6.31
C GLU A 142 -8.97 -2.11 -5.62
N ASP A 143 -10.18 -2.40 -6.11
CA ASP A 143 -11.42 -1.90 -5.55
C ASP A 143 -11.69 -2.50 -4.15
N ALA A 144 -11.40 -3.79 -3.94
CA ALA A 144 -11.52 -4.45 -2.64
C ALA A 144 -10.58 -3.83 -1.59
N GLU A 145 -9.34 -3.50 -1.97
CA GLU A 145 -8.37 -2.82 -1.11
C GLU A 145 -8.85 -1.41 -0.76
N GLU A 146 -9.47 -0.70 -1.70
CA GLU A 146 -10.01 0.63 -1.50
C GLU A 146 -11.25 0.61 -0.58
N LEU A 147 -12.17 -0.35 -0.79
CA LEU A 147 -13.31 -0.60 0.10
C LEU A 147 -12.86 -0.89 1.53
N LYS A 148 -11.88 -1.77 1.70
CA LYS A 148 -11.29 -2.09 3.00
C LYS A 148 -10.73 -0.86 3.69
N LYS A 149 -9.95 -0.02 2.97
CA LYS A 149 -9.35 1.21 3.54
C LYS A 149 -10.39 2.25 3.92
N LYS A 150 -11.46 2.38 3.14
CA LYS A 150 -12.47 3.43 3.31
C LYS A 150 -13.55 3.04 4.30
N TYR A 151 -13.99 1.80 4.28
CA TYR A 151 -15.15 1.33 5.04
C TYR A 151 -14.85 0.16 5.99
N GLY A 152 -13.67 -0.46 5.88
CA GLY A 152 -13.30 -1.60 6.71
C GLY A 152 -13.32 -1.27 8.19
N ASN A 153 -14.05 -2.10 8.96
CA ASN A 153 -14.24 -1.96 10.39
C ASN A 153 -13.84 -3.28 11.07
N ALA A 154 -12.87 -3.23 11.98
CA ALA A 154 -12.36 -4.40 12.67
C ALA A 154 -13.31 -4.92 13.76
N TYR A 155 -14.19 -4.06 14.26
CA TYR A 155 -15.22 -4.38 15.24
C TYR A 155 -16.43 -3.47 15.02
N ALA A 156 -17.57 -4.06 14.67
CA ALA A 156 -18.84 -3.37 14.52
C ALA A 156 -19.73 -3.68 15.74
N ASP A 157 -20.21 -2.63 16.43
CA ASP A 157 -21.22 -2.80 17.45
C ASP A 157 -22.61 -2.93 16.79
N LYS A 158 -23.04 -4.17 16.61
CA LYS A 158 -24.31 -4.50 15.95
C LYS A 158 -25.56 -4.09 16.76
N SER A 159 -25.38 -3.53 17.97
CA SER A 159 -26.49 -3.10 18.83
C SER A 159 -27.06 -1.73 18.44
N GLU A 160 -26.32 -0.93 17.68
CA GLU A 160 -26.73 0.43 17.27
C GLU A 160 -27.33 0.48 15.86
N ASP A 161 -27.12 -0.57 15.04
CA ASP A 161 -27.61 -0.59 13.66
C ASP A 161 -29.08 -1.03 13.66
N GLY A 162 -29.98 -0.08 13.35
CA GLY A 162 -31.35 -0.39 12.98
C GLY A 162 -31.42 -1.24 11.72
N ASP A 163 -32.63 -1.56 11.24
CA ASP A 163 -32.90 -2.37 10.02
C ASP A 163 -32.29 -1.80 8.70
N ASP A 164 -31.55 -0.69 8.76
CA ASP A 164 -30.90 -0.07 7.62
C ASP A 164 -29.55 -0.74 7.31
N ASN A 165 -29.49 -1.45 6.17
CA ASN A 165 -28.27 -2.03 5.61
C ASN A 165 -27.81 -1.18 4.39
N PRO A 166 -27.10 -0.06 4.60
CA PRO A 166 -26.66 0.77 3.51
C PRO A 166 -25.63 0.04 2.64
N THR A 167 -25.57 0.42 1.37
CA THR A 167 -24.61 -0.14 0.43
C THR A 167 -23.39 0.78 0.34
N TYR A 168 -22.19 0.24 0.58
CA TYR A 168 -20.94 0.94 0.32
C TYR A 168 -20.59 0.87 -1.17
N SER A 169 -20.26 2.01 -1.75
CA SER A 169 -19.93 2.10 -3.18
C SER A 169 -18.67 2.92 -3.40
N LEU A 170 -17.90 2.55 -4.41
CA LEU A 170 -16.75 3.28 -4.94
C LEU A 170 -17.08 3.82 -6.34
N ASP A 171 -17.38 5.11 -6.44
CA ASP A 171 -17.58 5.88 -7.68
C ASP A 171 -18.42 5.16 -8.76
N GLY A 172 -19.36 4.30 -8.35
CA GLY A 172 -20.21 3.51 -9.25
C GLY A 172 -19.55 2.31 -9.92
N LYS A 173 -18.31 1.97 -9.55
CA LYS A 173 -17.59 0.80 -10.10
C LYS A 173 -18.01 -0.50 -9.43
N CYS A 174 -18.01 -0.52 -8.11
CA CYS A 174 -18.43 -1.66 -7.32
C CYS A 174 -19.29 -1.23 -6.14
N SER A 175 -20.06 -2.17 -5.60
CA SER A 175 -20.89 -1.93 -4.43
C SER A 175 -21.00 -3.22 -3.61
N ILE A 176 -21.03 -3.07 -2.29
CA ILE A 176 -21.18 -4.14 -1.32
C ILE A 176 -22.11 -3.70 -0.19
N GLU A 177 -22.92 -4.62 0.33
CA GLU A 177 -23.74 -4.35 1.50
C GLU A 177 -22.84 -4.11 2.73
N SER A 178 -23.17 -3.11 3.55
CA SER A 178 -22.34 -2.72 4.70
C SER A 178 -22.13 -3.86 5.67
N HIS A 179 -23.19 -4.56 6.08
CA HIS A 179 -23.10 -5.69 7.00
C HIS A 179 -22.24 -6.84 6.45
N LEU A 180 -22.33 -7.11 5.14
CA LEU A 180 -21.51 -8.15 4.51
C LEU A 180 -20.02 -7.79 4.53
N LEU A 181 -19.67 -6.54 4.22
CA LEU A 181 -18.29 -6.06 4.30
C LEU A 181 -17.75 -6.13 5.73
N GLU A 182 -18.55 -5.69 6.70
CA GLU A 182 -18.19 -5.70 8.12
C GLU A 182 -17.99 -7.13 8.62
N ASP A 183 -18.90 -8.06 8.30
CA ASP A 183 -18.79 -9.47 8.66
C ASP A 183 -17.50 -10.10 8.08
N ILE A 184 -17.17 -9.83 6.82
CA ILE A 184 -15.95 -10.33 6.17
C ILE A 184 -14.71 -9.79 6.89
N VAL A 185 -14.65 -8.49 7.12
CA VAL A 185 -13.50 -7.83 7.76
C VAL A 185 -13.35 -8.33 9.20
N GLU A 186 -14.43 -8.32 9.99
CA GLU A 186 -14.42 -8.75 11.37
C GLU A 186 -14.01 -10.23 11.51
N ALA A 187 -14.54 -11.13 10.68
CA ALA A 187 -14.19 -12.54 10.69
C ALA A 187 -12.68 -12.76 10.46
N ARG A 188 -12.10 -12.09 9.46
CA ARG A 188 -10.66 -12.23 9.18
C ARG A 188 -9.80 -11.58 10.26
N VAL A 189 -10.18 -10.40 10.76
CA VAL A 189 -9.50 -9.77 11.88
C VAL A 189 -9.52 -10.66 13.10
N ASN A 190 -10.65 -11.25 13.47
CA ASN A 190 -10.77 -12.18 14.59
C ASN A 190 -9.86 -13.40 14.43
N GLU A 191 -9.70 -13.94 13.23
CA GLU A 191 -8.75 -15.03 12.96
C GLU A 191 -7.30 -14.59 13.18
N ILE A 192 -6.92 -13.42 12.65
CA ILE A 192 -5.56 -12.87 12.85
C ILE A 192 -5.31 -12.66 14.35
N LEU A 193 -6.24 -12.04 15.06
CA LEU A 193 -6.12 -11.77 16.49
C LEU A 193 -6.08 -13.06 17.34
N ALA A 194 -6.81 -14.09 16.93
CA ALA A 194 -6.74 -15.39 17.59
C ALA A 194 -5.35 -16.02 17.46
N ASN A 195 -4.75 -15.94 16.27
CA ASN A 195 -3.38 -16.41 16.04
C ASN A 195 -2.35 -15.58 16.80
N VAL A 196 -2.52 -14.25 16.83
CA VAL A 196 -1.67 -13.34 17.64
C VAL A 196 -1.73 -13.75 19.11
N TRP A 197 -2.92 -13.89 19.66
CA TRP A 197 -3.10 -14.28 21.06
C TRP A 197 -2.49 -15.65 21.37
N ASN A 198 -2.66 -16.61 20.47
CA ASN A 198 -2.02 -17.92 20.62
C ASN A 198 -0.49 -17.82 20.73
N GLN A 199 0.15 -16.94 19.96
CA GLN A 199 1.59 -16.70 20.07
C GLN A 199 1.98 -16.07 21.42
N ILE A 200 1.13 -15.20 21.97
CA ILE A 200 1.36 -14.61 23.29
C ILE A 200 1.28 -15.69 24.38
N VAL A 201 0.28 -16.56 24.32
CA VAL A 201 0.12 -17.71 25.27
C VAL A 201 1.33 -18.65 25.14
N LEU A 202 1.75 -19.00 23.92
CA LEU A 202 2.94 -19.83 23.68
C LEU A 202 4.23 -19.21 24.24
N SER A 203 4.30 -17.90 24.38
CA SER A 203 5.43 -17.23 25.00
C SER A 203 5.55 -17.51 26.52
N GLY A 204 4.43 -17.85 27.20
CA GLY A 204 4.34 -18.03 28.65
C GLY A 204 4.49 -16.71 29.44
N TYR A 205 4.19 -15.58 28.79
CA TYR A 205 4.29 -14.23 29.39
C TYR A 205 2.95 -13.49 29.42
N GLU A 206 1.84 -14.09 29.03
CA GLU A 206 0.52 -13.47 28.91
C GLU A 206 0.09 -12.67 30.14
N ASP A 207 0.39 -13.16 31.34
CA ASP A 207 0.05 -12.51 32.62
C ASP A 207 1.13 -11.52 33.13
N LYS A 208 2.24 -11.34 32.38
CA LYS A 208 3.40 -10.58 32.85
C LYS A 208 3.64 -9.29 32.07
N LEU A 209 2.75 -8.92 31.15
CA LEU A 209 2.90 -7.82 30.21
C LEU A 209 2.17 -6.56 30.71
N LEU A 210 2.73 -5.90 31.70
CA LEU A 210 2.10 -4.76 32.38
C LEU A 210 1.92 -3.52 31.50
N ALA A 211 2.73 -3.39 30.44
CA ALA A 211 2.58 -2.30 29.47
C ALA A 211 1.50 -2.60 28.41
N GLY A 212 0.97 -3.82 28.39
CA GLY A 212 -0.10 -4.23 27.46
C GLY A 212 0.37 -4.47 26.04
N ALA A 213 -0.44 -4.09 25.07
CA ALA A 213 -0.20 -4.26 23.65
C ALA A 213 0.18 -2.93 22.99
N ILE A 214 1.21 -2.98 22.16
CA ILE A 214 1.57 -1.89 21.25
C ILE A 214 1.39 -2.44 19.83
N ILE A 215 0.52 -1.82 19.05
CA ILE A 215 0.19 -2.24 17.70
C ILE A 215 0.67 -1.19 16.67
N THR A 216 1.13 -1.66 15.53
CA THR A 216 1.59 -0.83 14.40
C THR A 216 1.36 -1.54 13.07
N GLY A 217 1.76 -0.92 11.98
CA GLY A 217 1.62 -1.48 10.63
C GLY A 217 0.36 -1.00 9.89
N GLY A 218 0.33 -1.25 8.60
CA GLY A 218 -0.73 -0.75 7.72
C GLY A 218 -2.11 -1.28 8.05
N ALA A 219 -2.24 -2.58 8.36
CA ALA A 219 -3.52 -3.18 8.70
C ALA A 219 -4.01 -2.82 10.12
N ALA A 220 -3.14 -2.28 10.99
CA ALA A 220 -3.55 -1.72 12.26
C ALA A 220 -4.44 -0.47 12.13
N ASN A 221 -4.44 0.19 10.96
CA ASN A 221 -5.25 1.38 10.70
C ASN A 221 -6.74 1.10 10.39
N LEU A 222 -7.16 -0.15 10.41
CA LEU A 222 -8.58 -0.47 10.32
C LEU A 222 -9.34 0.19 11.47
N LYS A 223 -10.52 0.71 11.17
CA LYS A 223 -11.38 1.33 12.18
C LYS A 223 -11.64 0.34 13.32
N ASN A 224 -11.62 0.81 14.55
CA ASN A 224 -11.87 0.04 15.78
C ASN A 224 -10.93 -1.16 16.02
N MET A 225 -9.69 -1.14 15.46
CA MET A 225 -8.71 -2.23 15.64
C MET A 225 -8.27 -2.39 17.10
N GLU A 226 -8.10 -1.30 17.86
CA GLU A 226 -7.75 -1.35 19.28
C GLU A 226 -8.86 -2.00 20.10
N GLU A 227 -10.10 -1.71 19.76
CA GLU A 227 -11.27 -2.29 20.41
C GLU A 227 -11.45 -3.76 20.06
N ALA A 228 -11.31 -4.14 18.77
CA ALA A 228 -11.28 -5.52 18.32
C ALA A 228 -10.24 -6.34 19.09
N PHE A 229 -9.04 -5.78 19.23
CA PHE A 229 -7.95 -6.40 19.97
C PHE A 229 -8.30 -6.59 21.45
N SER A 230 -8.78 -5.55 22.13
CA SER A 230 -9.15 -5.60 23.55
C SER A 230 -10.28 -6.59 23.82
N ASN A 231 -11.30 -6.61 22.95
CA ASN A 231 -12.43 -7.52 23.08
C ASN A 231 -12.01 -8.98 22.93
N ARG A 232 -11.12 -9.25 21.97
CA ARG A 232 -10.65 -10.62 21.69
C ARG A 232 -9.68 -11.15 22.74
N THR A 233 -8.75 -10.30 23.21
CA THR A 233 -7.63 -10.72 24.08
C THR A 233 -7.86 -10.42 25.55
N LYS A 234 -8.85 -9.60 25.89
CA LYS A 234 -9.14 -9.06 27.23
C LYS A 234 -7.98 -8.19 27.79
N VAL A 235 -7.12 -7.69 26.91
CA VAL A 235 -6.04 -6.75 27.27
C VAL A 235 -6.61 -5.35 27.18
N GLU A 236 -6.67 -4.65 28.33
CA GLU A 236 -7.24 -3.30 28.40
C GLU A 236 -6.31 -2.20 27.85
N LYS A 237 -5.00 -2.41 28.01
CA LYS A 237 -4.01 -1.43 27.54
C LYS A 237 -3.59 -1.77 26.13
N VAL A 238 -4.14 -1.07 25.17
CA VAL A 238 -3.75 -1.12 23.76
C VAL A 238 -3.32 0.27 23.33
N ARG A 239 -2.16 0.38 22.69
CA ARG A 239 -1.64 1.64 22.13
C ARG A 239 -1.27 1.45 20.68
N MET A 240 -1.85 2.28 19.82
CA MET A 240 -1.42 2.34 18.42
C MET A 240 -0.16 3.21 18.31
N ALA A 241 0.90 2.63 17.73
CA ALA A 241 2.14 3.33 17.45
C ALA A 241 2.13 3.85 16.00
N LYS A 242 1.62 5.06 15.84
CA LYS A 242 1.52 5.75 14.54
C LYS A 242 2.86 6.30 14.06
N GLU A 243 3.76 6.65 14.97
CA GLU A 243 5.06 7.23 14.65
C GLU A 243 6.18 6.47 15.37
N SER A 244 7.36 6.43 14.75
CA SER A 244 8.59 5.97 15.39
C SER A 244 9.17 7.07 16.28
N GLN A 245 10.02 6.71 17.25
CA GLN A 245 10.76 7.66 18.07
C GLN A 245 11.92 8.31 17.30
N LEU A 246 12.24 7.81 16.12
CA LEU A 246 13.29 8.33 15.26
C LEU A 246 12.80 9.55 14.49
N SER A 247 13.51 10.67 14.59
CA SER A 247 13.21 11.88 13.82
C SER A 247 13.96 11.90 12.51
N LEU A 248 13.22 12.04 11.40
CA LEU A 248 13.81 12.29 10.09
C LEU A 248 14.11 13.78 9.93
N LYS A 249 15.36 14.10 9.55
CA LYS A 249 15.76 15.47 9.25
C LYS A 249 15.91 15.67 7.74
N GLY A 250 15.30 16.70 7.21
CA GLY A 250 15.61 17.22 5.86
C GLY A 250 14.98 16.47 4.70
N GLY A 251 13.74 16.02 4.81
CA GLY A 251 13.03 15.37 3.70
C GLY A 251 12.11 16.31 2.92
N MET A 252 12.15 16.27 1.58
CA MET A 252 11.08 16.80 0.72
C MET A 252 9.82 15.95 0.75
N MET A 253 9.83 14.82 1.42
CA MET A 253 8.76 13.84 1.40
C MET A 253 8.11 13.80 2.77
N GLU A 254 6.85 14.22 2.84
CA GLU A 254 6.02 13.99 4.02
C GLU A 254 5.64 12.51 4.07
N LEU A 255 6.23 11.78 5.00
CA LEU A 255 5.84 10.40 5.27
C LEU A 255 4.53 10.39 6.06
N LYS A 256 3.66 9.44 5.75
CA LYS A 256 2.42 9.25 6.50
C LYS A 256 2.73 8.90 7.95
N LYS A 257 2.04 9.57 8.87
CA LYS A 257 2.13 9.34 10.32
C LYS A 257 1.01 8.41 10.78
N ASP A 258 0.96 7.24 10.18
CA ASP A 258 -0.07 6.22 10.42
C ASP A 258 0.52 4.84 10.75
N GLY A 259 1.84 4.76 10.98
CA GLY A 259 2.54 3.52 11.26
C GLY A 259 2.98 2.72 10.04
N THR A 260 2.47 3.00 8.84
CA THR A 260 2.83 2.26 7.61
C THR A 260 4.30 2.38 7.24
N CYS A 261 4.93 3.51 7.55
CA CYS A 261 6.34 3.78 7.26
C CYS A 261 7.30 3.42 8.40
N ASN A 262 6.80 3.00 9.56
CA ASN A 262 7.63 2.75 10.75
C ASN A 262 8.74 1.74 10.50
N THR A 263 8.46 0.66 9.76
CA THR A 263 9.45 -0.38 9.45
C THR A 263 10.59 0.15 8.58
N ILE A 264 10.29 0.96 7.56
CA ILE A 264 11.32 1.56 6.68
C ILE A 264 12.18 2.54 7.47
N ILE A 265 11.54 3.40 8.30
CA ILE A 265 12.25 4.35 9.16
C ILE A 265 13.16 3.62 10.16
N ALA A 266 12.66 2.55 10.75
CA ALA A 266 13.41 1.73 11.69
C ALA A 266 14.64 1.05 11.06
N LEU A 267 14.50 0.49 9.86
CA LEU A 267 15.59 -0.12 9.12
C LEU A 267 16.65 0.91 8.72
N LEU A 268 16.24 2.09 8.25
CA LEU A 268 17.17 3.20 7.95
C LEU A 268 17.92 3.67 9.21
N GLY A 269 17.23 3.74 10.34
CA GLY A 269 17.86 4.12 11.62
C GLY A 269 18.78 3.07 12.22
N ALA A 270 18.56 1.79 11.90
CA ALA A 270 19.39 0.68 12.34
C ALA A 270 20.64 0.47 11.47
N GLY A 271 20.66 1.01 10.24
CA GLY A 271 21.81 0.92 9.32
C GLY A 271 23.04 1.59 9.93
N LYS A 272 24.18 0.91 9.85
CA LYS A 272 25.47 1.38 10.39
C LYS A 272 26.34 2.03 9.33
N GLU A 273 26.13 1.68 8.06
CA GLU A 273 26.93 2.16 6.95
C GLU A 273 26.10 3.09 6.04
N ASN A 274 26.77 4.15 5.56
CA ASN A 274 26.19 5.00 4.55
C ASN A 274 26.40 4.39 3.15
N CYS A 275 25.41 3.71 2.62
CA CYS A 275 25.46 3.10 1.29
C CYS A 275 25.31 4.13 0.16
N TYR A 276 25.02 5.38 0.46
CA TYR A 276 24.96 6.45 -0.53
C TYR A 276 26.39 6.84 -0.94
N ARG A 277 26.77 6.49 -2.15
CA ARG A 277 27.98 7.01 -2.80
C ARG A 277 27.55 8.19 -3.67
N PRO A 278 27.86 9.44 -3.28
CA PRO A 278 27.59 10.55 -4.18
C PRO A 278 28.35 10.24 -5.48
N GLU A 279 27.63 10.31 -6.60
CA GLU A 279 28.28 10.26 -7.90
C GLU A 279 29.41 11.27 -7.85
N ARG A 280 30.66 10.81 -8.00
CA ARG A 280 31.79 11.75 -8.16
C ARG A 280 31.38 12.65 -9.30
N PRO A 281 31.39 13.98 -9.13
CA PRO A 281 31.13 14.85 -10.25
C PRO A 281 32.06 14.39 -11.36
N ILE A 282 31.46 13.84 -12.43
CA ILE A 282 32.24 13.51 -13.63
C ILE A 282 32.94 14.81 -13.93
N GLN A 283 34.28 14.82 -13.87
CA GLN A 283 35.06 15.92 -14.36
C GLN A 283 34.80 15.96 -15.86
N VAL A 284 33.71 16.66 -16.22
CA VAL A 284 33.36 16.90 -17.60
C VAL A 284 34.47 17.82 -18.10
N PRO A 285 35.25 17.43 -19.11
CA PRO A 285 36.23 18.36 -19.71
C PRO A 285 35.50 19.63 -20.08
N LEU A 286 36.07 20.77 -19.75
CA LEU A 286 35.48 22.08 -19.97
C LEU A 286 35.09 22.31 -21.45
N PHE A 287 35.76 21.59 -22.33
CA PHE A 287 35.55 21.65 -23.77
C PHE A 287 35.41 20.24 -24.34
N ASP A 288 34.53 20.05 -25.28
CA ASP A 288 34.38 18.80 -26.03
C ASP A 288 35.49 18.65 -27.11
N GLU A 289 35.50 17.53 -27.84
CA GLU A 289 36.47 17.28 -28.93
C GLU A 289 36.36 18.33 -30.07
N SER A 290 35.28 19.10 -30.13
CA SER A 290 35.07 20.19 -31.07
C SER A 290 35.50 21.55 -30.54
N GLY A 291 35.97 21.67 -29.29
CA GLY A 291 36.37 22.90 -28.64
C GLY A 291 35.20 23.76 -28.12
N GLU A 292 33.98 23.23 -28.10
CA GLU A 292 32.81 23.89 -27.51
C GLU A 292 32.72 23.63 -26.00
N ASN A 293 32.24 24.65 -25.25
CA ASN A 293 32.02 24.50 -23.81
C ASN A 293 30.88 23.50 -23.54
N VAL A 294 31.19 22.40 -22.89
CA VAL A 294 30.27 21.29 -22.64
C VAL A 294 29.07 21.74 -21.76
N GLU A 295 29.26 22.72 -20.92
CA GLU A 295 28.23 23.28 -20.05
C GLU A 295 27.19 24.09 -20.83
N ASP A 296 27.65 24.89 -21.80
CA ASP A 296 26.78 25.65 -22.68
C ASP A 296 25.99 24.75 -23.64
N LYS A 297 26.63 23.71 -24.14
CA LYS A 297 25.97 22.69 -24.99
C LYS A 297 24.86 21.94 -24.22
N ARG A 298 25.15 21.47 -23.00
CA ARG A 298 24.12 20.82 -22.11
C ARG A 298 22.98 21.78 -21.76
N LYS A 299 23.26 23.06 -21.59
CA LYS A 299 22.24 24.06 -21.30
C LYS A 299 21.29 24.25 -22.49
N ARG A 300 21.84 24.34 -23.70
CA ARG A 300 21.07 24.42 -24.95
C ARG A 300 20.24 23.15 -25.18
N GLU A 301 20.81 21.97 -24.99
CA GLU A 301 20.10 20.68 -25.12
C GLU A 301 18.94 20.58 -24.11
N LYS A 302 19.14 21.01 -22.85
CA LYS A 302 18.07 21.04 -21.82
C LYS A 302 16.98 22.06 -22.18
N GLU A 303 17.34 23.23 -22.67
CA GLU A 303 16.37 24.25 -23.09
C GLU A 303 15.56 23.77 -24.32
N GLU A 304 16.20 23.08 -25.25
CA GLU A 304 15.55 22.51 -26.42
C GLU A 304 14.62 21.35 -26.04
N ALA A 305 15.06 20.45 -25.16
CA ALA A 305 14.24 19.37 -24.63
C ALA A 305 13.04 19.92 -23.85
N ALA A 306 13.23 20.94 -23.02
CA ALA A 306 12.13 21.60 -22.28
C ALA A 306 11.13 22.27 -23.26
N ARG A 307 11.61 22.86 -24.36
CA ARG A 307 10.76 23.47 -25.39
C ARG A 307 9.94 22.44 -26.16
N ILE A 308 10.55 21.29 -26.48
CA ILE A 308 9.86 20.16 -27.12
C ILE A 308 8.79 19.60 -26.19
N ALA A 309 9.12 19.38 -24.90
CA ALA A 309 8.18 18.88 -23.91
C ALA A 309 7.00 19.86 -23.66
N ALA A 310 7.27 21.17 -23.67
CA ALA A 310 6.22 22.19 -23.54
C ALA A 310 5.31 22.24 -24.78
N ALA A 311 5.86 22.06 -25.97
CA ALA A 311 5.08 21.99 -27.21
C ALA A 311 4.19 20.72 -27.24
N ALA A 312 4.71 19.57 -26.80
CA ALA A 312 3.96 18.33 -26.71
C ALA A 312 2.78 18.44 -25.73
N LYS A 313 2.98 19.05 -24.56
CA LYS A 313 1.90 19.29 -23.59
C LYS A 313 0.80 20.18 -24.16
N LYS A 314 1.17 21.27 -24.86
CA LYS A 314 0.18 22.14 -25.50
C LYS A 314 -0.62 21.42 -26.58
N ALA A 315 0.04 20.58 -27.38
CA ALA A 315 -0.65 19.79 -28.40
C ALA A 315 -1.63 18.79 -27.79
N GLU A 316 -1.26 18.17 -26.67
CA GLU A 316 -2.16 17.25 -25.94
C GLU A 316 -3.37 17.99 -25.33
N GLU A 317 -3.15 19.16 -24.75
CA GLU A 317 -4.25 19.99 -24.22
C GLU A 317 -5.20 20.47 -25.33
N GLU A 318 -4.66 20.88 -26.49
CA GLU A 318 -5.47 21.27 -27.63
C GLU A 318 -6.28 20.07 -28.19
N GLU A 319 -5.70 18.88 -28.21
CA GLU A 319 -6.42 17.69 -28.64
C GLU A 319 -7.55 17.32 -27.67
N LYS A 320 -7.31 17.36 -26.35
CA LYS A 320 -8.34 17.16 -25.32
C LYS A 320 -9.48 18.18 -25.46
N LEU A 321 -9.15 19.45 -25.70
CA LEU A 321 -10.16 20.50 -25.91
C LEU A 321 -10.98 20.28 -27.18
N ARG A 322 -10.35 19.83 -28.27
CA ARG A 322 -11.03 19.48 -29.52
C ARG A 322 -11.99 18.31 -29.31
N LYS A 323 -11.59 17.24 -28.59
CA LYS A 323 -12.43 16.10 -28.27
C LYS A 323 -13.65 16.53 -27.45
N ALA A 324 -13.44 17.27 -26.37
CA ALA A 324 -14.51 17.77 -25.50
C ALA A 324 -15.49 18.69 -26.25
N THR A 325 -14.98 19.56 -27.13
CA THR A 325 -15.82 20.43 -27.96
C THR A 325 -16.66 19.62 -28.97
N CYS A 326 -16.07 18.62 -29.59
CA CYS A 326 -16.77 17.70 -30.51
C CYS A 326 -17.91 16.94 -29.81
N GLU A 327 -17.66 16.40 -28.63
CA GLU A 327 -18.67 15.69 -27.82
C GLU A 327 -19.83 16.62 -27.41
N SER A 328 -19.53 17.86 -27.03
CA SER A 328 -20.57 18.84 -26.69
C SER A 328 -21.46 19.18 -27.89
N LEU A 329 -20.87 19.31 -29.09
CA LEU A 329 -21.63 19.59 -30.31
C LEU A 329 -22.51 18.40 -30.72
N ILE A 330 -22.05 17.17 -30.55
CA ILE A 330 -22.82 15.94 -30.77
C ILE A 330 -23.99 15.85 -29.79
N ARG A 331 -23.77 16.18 -28.51
CA ARG A 331 -24.83 16.21 -27.49
C ARG A 331 -25.90 17.22 -27.85
N ASN A 332 -25.51 18.45 -28.15
CA ASN A 332 -26.43 19.50 -28.58
C ASN A 332 -27.20 19.12 -29.84
N ALA A 333 -26.59 18.40 -30.78
CA ALA A 333 -27.27 17.89 -31.97
C ALA A 333 -28.32 16.84 -31.64
N LYS A 334 -28.09 15.97 -30.67
CA LYS A 334 -29.08 14.99 -30.19
C LYS A 334 -30.28 15.66 -29.55
N GLU A 335 -30.05 16.65 -28.69
CA GLU A 335 -31.13 17.45 -28.04
C GLU A 335 -31.97 18.20 -29.07
N LEU A 336 -31.31 18.81 -30.07
CA LEU A 336 -32.03 19.51 -31.16
C LEU A 336 -32.81 18.54 -32.06
N LYS A 337 -32.36 17.33 -32.24
CA LYS A 337 -33.08 16.25 -32.94
C LYS A 337 -34.38 15.90 -32.19
N GLU A 338 -34.28 15.69 -30.88
CA GLU A 338 -35.45 15.38 -30.03
C GLU A 338 -36.45 16.54 -30.01
N ALA A 339 -35.96 17.77 -30.02
CA ALA A 339 -36.79 18.96 -30.12
C ALA A 339 -37.38 19.22 -31.54
N GLY A 340 -37.16 18.33 -32.51
CA GLY A 340 -37.66 18.45 -33.89
C GLY A 340 -36.98 19.54 -34.74
N LYS A 341 -35.89 20.16 -34.23
CA LYS A 341 -35.16 21.25 -34.92
C LYS A 341 -34.04 20.68 -35.83
N TYR A 342 -34.43 19.87 -36.81
CA TYR A 342 -33.52 19.11 -37.65
C TYR A 342 -32.46 19.91 -38.41
N LYS A 343 -32.82 21.14 -38.88
CA LYS A 343 -31.89 22.04 -39.56
C LYS A 343 -30.72 22.46 -38.67
N ASN A 344 -31.05 22.81 -37.43
CA ASN A 344 -30.07 23.24 -36.43
C ASN A 344 -29.20 22.06 -35.96
N ALA A 345 -29.80 20.89 -35.79
CA ALA A 345 -29.08 19.68 -35.43
C ALA A 345 -28.02 19.31 -36.48
N LEU A 346 -28.35 19.35 -37.78
CA LEU A 346 -27.40 19.11 -38.86
C LEU A 346 -26.26 20.17 -38.90
N SER A 347 -26.56 21.43 -38.57
CA SER A 347 -25.55 22.48 -38.48
C SER A 347 -24.54 22.23 -37.34
N GLN A 348 -24.99 21.71 -36.20
CA GLN A 348 -24.09 21.33 -35.11
C GLN A 348 -23.22 20.14 -35.45
N LEU A 349 -23.78 19.11 -36.15
CA LEU A 349 -22.99 17.97 -36.61
C LEU A 349 -21.94 18.35 -37.67
N ALA A 350 -22.26 19.29 -38.56
CA ALA A 350 -21.29 19.83 -39.52
C ALA A 350 -20.08 20.47 -38.79
N LYS A 351 -20.35 21.29 -37.76
CA LYS A 351 -19.27 21.90 -36.94
C LYS A 351 -18.46 20.82 -36.19
N ALA A 352 -19.11 19.79 -35.67
CA ALA A 352 -18.42 18.66 -35.01
C ALA A 352 -17.52 17.90 -35.99
N ARG A 353 -17.98 17.71 -37.24
CA ARG A 353 -17.19 17.05 -38.31
C ARG A 353 -15.95 17.88 -38.70
N ASP A 354 -16.08 19.20 -38.75
CA ASP A 354 -14.99 20.11 -39.12
C ASP A 354 -13.86 20.13 -38.07
N LEU A 355 -14.12 19.70 -36.84
CA LEU A 355 -13.08 19.52 -35.80
C LEU A 355 -12.18 18.28 -36.08
N GLY A 356 -12.57 17.37 -36.95
CA GLY A 356 -11.71 16.29 -37.45
C GLY A 356 -11.36 15.20 -36.43
N VAL A 357 -12.16 15.01 -35.37
CA VAL A 357 -11.94 13.97 -34.34
C VAL A 357 -12.30 12.59 -34.93
N ALA A 358 -11.28 11.78 -35.23
CA ALA A 358 -11.42 10.51 -35.95
C ALA A 358 -12.41 9.53 -35.25
N GLU A 359 -12.37 9.49 -33.94
CA GLU A 359 -13.22 8.61 -33.11
C GLU A 359 -14.72 8.94 -33.22
N ALA A 360 -15.06 10.21 -33.44
CA ALA A 360 -16.44 10.71 -33.53
C ALA A 360 -17.03 10.66 -34.95
N LEU A 361 -16.23 10.49 -36.00
CA LEU A 361 -16.70 10.60 -37.40
C LEU A 361 -17.78 9.59 -37.75
N ASN A 362 -17.71 8.36 -37.26
CA ASN A 362 -18.72 7.36 -37.52
C ASN A 362 -20.06 7.70 -36.87
N GLN A 363 -20.00 8.13 -35.60
CA GLN A 363 -21.18 8.56 -34.83
C GLN A 363 -21.86 9.79 -35.46
N ILE A 364 -21.06 10.73 -35.95
CA ILE A 364 -21.57 11.92 -36.67
C ILE A 364 -22.30 11.53 -37.93
N ARG A 365 -21.73 10.60 -38.77
CA ARG A 365 -22.34 10.13 -40.01
C ARG A 365 -23.67 9.42 -39.75
N ASP A 366 -23.72 8.59 -38.72
CA ASP A 366 -24.95 7.85 -38.42
C ASP A 366 -26.08 8.76 -37.95
N LEU A 367 -25.75 9.72 -37.10
CA LEU A 367 -26.68 10.75 -36.66
C LEU A 367 -27.14 11.67 -37.82
N GLU A 368 -26.23 12.04 -38.72
CA GLU A 368 -26.60 12.82 -39.94
C GLU A 368 -27.60 12.08 -40.80
N LYS A 369 -27.41 10.75 -41.02
CA LYS A 369 -28.33 9.93 -41.80
C LYS A 369 -29.71 9.86 -41.13
N GLU A 370 -29.70 9.58 -39.83
CA GLU A 370 -30.95 9.49 -39.04
C GLU A 370 -31.74 10.80 -39.05
N ILE A 371 -31.07 11.95 -38.83
CA ILE A 371 -31.73 13.24 -38.85
C ILE A 371 -32.24 13.61 -40.25
N LYS A 372 -31.53 13.25 -41.32
CA LYS A 372 -32.00 13.47 -42.70
C LYS A 372 -33.25 12.65 -42.99
N SER A 373 -33.31 11.38 -42.59
CA SER A 373 -34.50 10.56 -42.77
C SER A 373 -35.70 11.06 -41.99
N LEU A 374 -35.51 11.51 -40.75
CA LEU A 374 -36.58 12.15 -39.92
C LEU A 374 -37.05 13.46 -40.52
N LYS A 375 -36.18 14.26 -41.09
CA LYS A 375 -36.54 15.52 -41.76
C LYS A 375 -37.37 15.28 -43.02
N GLU A 376 -37.05 14.25 -43.81
CA GLU A 376 -37.82 13.84 -44.97
C GLU A 376 -39.18 13.28 -44.60
N ALA A 377 -39.27 12.46 -43.56
CA ALA A 377 -40.55 11.90 -43.07
C ALA A 377 -41.50 12.97 -42.50
N ASN A 378 -40.92 14.06 -41.94
CA ASN A 378 -41.67 15.18 -41.36
C ASN A 378 -41.91 16.33 -42.37
N ASN A 379 -41.60 16.18 -43.65
CA ASN A 379 -41.81 17.19 -44.65
C ASN A 379 -43.33 17.30 -44.98
N PRO A 380 -43.96 18.48 -44.71
CA PRO A 380 -45.42 18.61 -44.88
C PRO A 380 -45.87 18.40 -46.34
N ILE A 381 -45.02 18.69 -47.32
CA ILE A 381 -45.32 18.48 -48.76
C ILE A 381 -45.40 16.98 -49.07
N LYS A 382 -44.53 16.16 -48.53
CA LYS A 382 -44.51 14.69 -48.74
C LYS A 382 -45.71 14.03 -48.05
N ARG A 383 -46.06 14.50 -46.86
CA ARG A 383 -47.28 14.05 -46.15
C ARG A 383 -48.57 14.37 -46.92
N LEU A 384 -48.62 15.53 -47.59
CA LEU A 384 -49.75 15.89 -48.44
C LEU A 384 -49.79 15.03 -49.70
N THR A 385 -48.67 14.80 -50.37
CA THR A 385 -48.63 13.91 -51.58
C THR A 385 -48.96 12.49 -51.25
N ASP A 386 -48.50 11.94 -50.10
CA ASP A 386 -48.85 10.60 -49.66
C ASP A 386 -50.31 10.46 -49.25
N LEU A 387 -50.92 11.54 -48.71
CA LEU A 387 -52.35 11.61 -48.39
C LEU A 387 -53.21 11.68 -49.67
N PHE A 388 -52.80 12.50 -50.65
CA PHE A 388 -53.46 12.59 -51.95
C PHE A 388 -53.31 11.30 -52.78
N GLY A 389 -52.15 10.61 -52.66
CA GLY A 389 -51.97 9.30 -53.32
C GLY A 389 -52.92 8.23 -52.76
N ARG A 390 -53.13 8.20 -51.46
CA ARG A 390 -54.09 7.27 -50.83
C ARG A 390 -55.56 7.58 -51.13
N ILE A 391 -55.90 8.85 -51.39
CA ILE A 391 -57.29 9.27 -51.78
C ILE A 391 -57.58 8.96 -53.25
N LEU A 392 -56.57 8.80 -54.10
CA LEU A 392 -56.70 8.44 -55.53
C LEU A 392 -56.69 6.92 -55.79
N GLU A 393 -56.35 6.11 -54.79
CA GLU A 393 -56.36 4.63 -54.83
C GLU A 393 -57.64 4.02 -54.20
N GLU A 394 -58.51 4.81 -53.54
CA GLU A 394 -59.87 4.49 -53.15
C GLU A 394 -60.88 5.04 -54.21
#